data_33813e3922405f246c68a26759381415
#
_entry.id   33813e3922405f246c68a26759381415
#
_cell.length_a   1.000
_cell.length_b   1.000
_cell.length_c   1.000
_cell.angle_alpha   90.00
_cell.angle_beta   90.00
_cell.angle_gamma   90.00
#
_symmetry.space_group_name_H-M   'P 1'
#
loop_
_entity.id
_entity.type
_entity.pdbx_description
1 polymer ?
#
loop_
_entity_poly.entity_id
_entity_poly.type
_entity_poly.pdbx_seq_one_letter_code
_entity_poly.pdbx_strand_id
1 'polypeptide(L)'
;ASAYIRYKFDIPDQATIDSLGSVALRMRYDDGFVAYLNGVEIESRNAGATQWNSASTATHSDALAATFVTFDQTEALNLLRPGENILAIHGLNRTTRSSDFLIQAVLEGDTSSAGGSLAPSAQIYSESIALNQTTWLKARSRGNDGTWSALLDVLYRIGSPASFENLKVTEIHYHPTDPETEAELELSASDNDFEFIELQNIADERIDLSLLSFREGINFQFPVGSFLDAGKRGLVVSNTAAFLARYGPSTAPAIIGEFADDTNLSNKGERLALDDSAGAKIFSFPYDDSPPWPTLPDGDGPSLVLIDPIISFFDGEENSNTEIRKLLDRVDKLI
;
A
#
# COMPACT_ATOMS: atom_id res chain seq x y z
N ALA A 1 4.12 14.90 -23.37
CA ALA A 1 4.35 13.57 -22.81
C ALA A 1 3.03 13.01 -22.30
N SER A 2 2.80 11.72 -22.50
CA SER A 2 1.56 11.09 -22.09
C SER A 2 1.81 9.65 -21.62
N ALA A 3 0.88 9.15 -20.78
CA ALA A 3 0.85 7.78 -20.32
C ALA A 3 -0.54 7.18 -20.53
N TYR A 4 -0.60 5.87 -20.74
CA TYR A 4 -1.84 5.13 -20.88
C TYR A 4 -1.98 4.14 -19.76
N ILE A 5 -3.08 4.23 -19.03
CA ILE A 5 -3.40 3.40 -17.87
C ILE A 5 -4.71 2.67 -18.17
N ARG A 6 -4.81 1.39 -17.82
CA ARG A 6 -6.03 0.60 -17.97
C ARG A 6 -6.29 -0.17 -16.69
N TYR A 7 -7.47 0.02 -16.14
CA TYR A 7 -7.98 -0.73 -15.00
C TYR A 7 -9.08 -1.65 -15.49
N LYS A 8 -8.89 -2.96 -15.33
CA LYS A 8 -9.93 -3.96 -15.54
C LYS A 8 -10.69 -4.17 -14.24
N PHE A 9 -12.00 -4.27 -14.33
CA PHE A 9 -12.85 -4.63 -13.21
C PHE A 9 -14.05 -5.41 -13.71
N ASP A 10 -14.58 -6.29 -12.85
CA ASP A 10 -15.71 -7.14 -13.19
C ASP A 10 -16.97 -6.72 -12.45
N ILE A 11 -18.10 -6.74 -13.13
CA ILE A 11 -19.42 -6.58 -12.55
C ILE A 11 -20.14 -7.93 -12.67
N PRO A 12 -20.60 -8.52 -11.54
CA PRO A 12 -21.09 -9.89 -11.54
C PRO A 12 -22.24 -10.16 -12.50
N ASP A 13 -23.23 -9.23 -12.56
CA ASP A 13 -24.46 -9.42 -13.33
C ASP A 13 -25.15 -8.09 -13.67
N GLN A 14 -26.20 -8.17 -14.47
CA GLN A 14 -27.01 -7.03 -14.87
C GLN A 14 -27.78 -6.41 -13.67
N ALA A 15 -28.19 -7.24 -12.71
CA ALA A 15 -28.90 -6.75 -11.52
C ALA A 15 -28.03 -5.80 -10.68
N THR A 16 -26.73 -6.07 -10.61
CA THR A 16 -25.77 -5.15 -9.98
C THR A 16 -25.73 -3.80 -10.70
N ILE A 17 -25.69 -3.79 -12.03
CA ILE A 17 -25.73 -2.53 -12.82
C ILE A 17 -27.06 -1.81 -12.61
N ASP A 18 -28.17 -2.51 -12.68
CA ASP A 18 -29.52 -1.96 -12.53
C ASP A 18 -29.75 -1.38 -11.12
N SER A 19 -28.98 -1.84 -10.14
CA SER A 19 -29.01 -1.30 -8.77
C SER A 19 -28.26 0.02 -8.61
N LEU A 20 -27.41 0.41 -9.57
CA LEU A 20 -26.65 1.65 -9.51
C LEU A 20 -27.55 2.85 -9.82
N GLY A 21 -27.57 3.81 -8.93
CA GLY A 21 -28.27 5.09 -9.11
C GLY A 21 -27.37 6.18 -9.69
N SER A 22 -26.06 6.05 -9.52
CA SER A 22 -25.08 7.02 -10.07
C SER A 22 -23.71 6.37 -10.24
N VAL A 23 -22.89 7.00 -11.09
CA VAL A 23 -21.47 6.70 -11.24
C VAL A 23 -20.68 8.01 -11.15
N ALA A 24 -19.59 7.99 -10.42
CA ALA A 24 -18.67 9.11 -10.31
C ALA A 24 -17.24 8.68 -10.64
N LEU A 25 -16.52 9.52 -11.37
CA LEU A 25 -15.09 9.41 -11.59
C LEU A 25 -14.37 10.38 -10.65
N ARG A 26 -13.51 9.88 -9.77
CA ARG A 26 -12.65 10.70 -8.92
C ARG A 26 -11.23 10.62 -9.43
N MET A 27 -10.62 11.79 -9.63
CA MET A 27 -9.29 11.92 -10.21
C MET A 27 -8.37 12.79 -9.35
N ARG A 28 -7.15 12.33 -9.18
CA ARG A 28 -5.98 13.18 -8.94
C ARG A 28 -5.15 13.16 -10.22
N TYR A 29 -4.80 14.30 -10.72
CA TYR A 29 -4.10 14.40 -12.01
C TYR A 29 -3.23 15.64 -12.09
N ASP A 30 -2.15 15.49 -12.84
CA ASP A 30 -1.19 16.54 -13.20
C ASP A 30 -0.68 16.21 -14.62
N ASP A 31 -0.84 17.03 -15.58
CA ASP A 31 -1.51 18.33 -15.84
C ASP A 31 -2.92 18.15 -16.41
N GLY A 32 -3.20 17.04 -17.09
CA GLY A 32 -4.45 16.75 -17.76
C GLY A 32 -4.70 15.26 -17.99
N PHE A 33 -5.92 14.94 -18.42
CA PHE A 33 -6.28 13.56 -18.75
C PHE A 33 -7.49 13.49 -19.70
N VAL A 34 -7.64 12.31 -20.31
CA VAL A 34 -8.90 11.85 -20.93
C VAL A 34 -9.21 10.47 -20.35
N ALA A 35 -10.44 10.31 -19.86
CA ALA A 35 -10.92 9.04 -19.30
C ALA A 35 -11.95 8.39 -20.21
N TYR A 36 -11.83 7.07 -20.37
CA TYR A 36 -12.71 6.25 -21.21
C TYR A 36 -13.26 5.08 -20.39
N LEU A 37 -14.56 4.85 -20.51
CA LEU A 37 -15.19 3.64 -19.97
C LEU A 37 -15.61 2.75 -21.16
N ASN A 38 -15.08 1.54 -21.20
CA ASN A 38 -15.32 0.57 -22.29
C ASN A 38 -15.10 1.15 -23.70
N GLY A 39 -14.12 2.07 -23.81
CA GLY A 39 -13.73 2.70 -25.09
C GLY A 39 -14.50 3.99 -25.43
N VAL A 40 -15.48 4.38 -24.63
CA VAL A 40 -16.21 5.65 -24.79
C VAL A 40 -15.63 6.70 -23.84
N GLU A 41 -15.32 7.90 -24.37
CA GLU A 41 -14.87 9.02 -23.55
C GLU A 41 -15.98 9.43 -22.57
N ILE A 42 -15.62 9.52 -21.27
CA ILE A 42 -16.53 9.91 -20.22
C ILE A 42 -16.14 11.23 -19.55
N GLU A 43 -14.85 11.59 -19.57
CA GLU A 43 -14.38 12.85 -18.98
C GLU A 43 -13.04 13.25 -19.59
N SER A 44 -12.80 14.56 -19.71
CA SER A 44 -11.50 15.11 -20.10
C SER A 44 -11.22 16.46 -19.44
N ARG A 45 -9.95 16.68 -19.06
CA ARG A 45 -9.46 17.93 -18.47
C ARG A 45 -8.12 18.30 -19.07
N ASN A 46 -7.99 19.58 -19.40
CA ASN A 46 -6.79 20.13 -20.02
C ASN A 46 -6.33 19.32 -21.25
N ALA A 47 -7.29 18.73 -21.99
CA ALA A 47 -7.05 17.94 -23.16
C ALA A 47 -7.60 18.66 -24.40
N GLY A 48 -6.86 18.65 -25.49
CA GLY A 48 -7.34 19.03 -26.82
C GLY A 48 -7.70 17.79 -27.64
N ALA A 49 -7.73 17.90 -28.96
CA ALA A 49 -7.81 16.73 -29.83
C ALA A 49 -6.58 15.82 -29.57
N THR A 50 -6.82 14.66 -28.92
CA THR A 50 -5.75 13.82 -28.44
C THR A 50 -5.22 12.85 -29.49
N GLN A 51 -3.90 12.80 -29.60
CA GLN A 51 -3.13 11.78 -30.30
C GLN A 51 -2.31 10.98 -29.28
N TRP A 52 -1.71 9.89 -29.70
CA TRP A 52 -0.96 8.99 -28.84
C TRP A 52 0.14 9.66 -27.99
N ASN A 53 0.66 10.80 -28.42
CA ASN A 53 1.74 11.56 -27.75
C ASN A 53 1.33 12.99 -27.37
N SER A 54 0.05 13.28 -27.25
CA SER A 54 -0.46 14.61 -26.91
C SER A 54 0.10 15.09 -25.57
N ALA A 55 0.28 16.40 -25.48
CA ALA A 55 0.52 17.09 -24.21
C ALA A 55 -0.79 17.70 -23.69
N SER A 56 -0.83 18.07 -22.41
CA SER A 56 -1.93 18.83 -21.86
C SER A 56 -1.96 20.25 -22.43
N THR A 57 -3.15 20.82 -22.54
CA THR A 57 -3.37 22.17 -23.05
C THR A 57 -3.12 23.25 -22.00
N ALA A 58 -3.15 22.87 -20.71
CA ALA A 58 -2.91 23.76 -19.57
C ALA A 58 -2.18 22.99 -18.45
N THR A 59 -1.65 23.72 -17.47
CA THR A 59 -1.07 23.14 -16.26
C THR A 59 -2.15 22.97 -15.19
N HIS A 60 -2.01 21.97 -14.33
CA HIS A 60 -2.75 21.78 -13.11
C HIS A 60 -1.75 21.85 -11.94
N SER A 61 -1.95 22.73 -10.97
CA SER A 61 -0.94 22.95 -9.94
C SER A 61 -0.84 21.74 -8.99
N ASP A 62 0.37 21.44 -8.50
CA ASP A 62 0.67 20.32 -7.59
C ASP A 62 -0.24 20.30 -6.36
N ALA A 63 -0.53 21.49 -5.79
CA ALA A 63 -1.43 21.61 -4.64
C ALA A 63 -2.87 21.14 -4.94
N LEU A 64 -3.35 21.37 -6.16
CA LEU A 64 -4.65 20.89 -6.64
C LEU A 64 -4.58 19.44 -7.09
N ALA A 65 -3.49 19.06 -7.73
CA ALA A 65 -3.24 17.70 -8.20
C ALA A 65 -3.28 16.68 -7.06
N ALA A 66 -2.83 17.06 -5.87
CA ALA A 66 -2.86 16.23 -4.66
C ALA A 66 -4.27 15.99 -4.09
N THR A 67 -5.29 16.67 -4.59
CA THR A 67 -6.67 16.57 -4.11
C THR A 67 -7.57 15.87 -5.13
N PHE A 68 -8.42 14.94 -4.67
CA PHE A 68 -9.41 14.33 -5.57
C PHE A 68 -10.44 15.33 -6.04
N VAL A 69 -10.60 15.42 -7.35
CA VAL A 69 -11.73 16.08 -8.00
C VAL A 69 -12.74 15.02 -8.43
N THR A 70 -14.01 15.21 -8.09
CA THR A 70 -15.09 14.28 -8.42
C THR A 70 -15.87 14.81 -9.64
N PHE A 71 -16.06 13.93 -10.62
CA PHE A 71 -16.83 14.17 -11.83
C PHE A 71 -18.05 13.23 -11.82
N ASP A 72 -19.24 13.78 -11.94
CA ASP A 72 -20.47 12.99 -12.11
C ASP A 72 -20.45 12.36 -13.50
N GLN A 73 -20.57 11.04 -13.51
CA GLN A 73 -20.57 10.19 -14.71
C GLN A 73 -21.82 9.31 -14.74
N THR A 74 -22.91 9.75 -14.15
CA THR A 74 -24.15 8.96 -14.07
C THR A 74 -24.69 8.58 -15.45
N GLU A 75 -24.47 9.41 -16.47
CA GLU A 75 -24.83 9.09 -17.86
C GLU A 75 -24.03 7.91 -18.43
N ALA A 76 -22.85 7.61 -17.85
CA ALA A 76 -22.02 6.47 -18.27
C ALA A 76 -22.47 5.12 -17.68
N LEU A 77 -23.55 5.07 -16.89
CA LEU A 77 -24.18 3.82 -16.43
C LEU A 77 -24.50 2.88 -17.59
N ASN A 78 -24.97 3.43 -18.71
CA ASN A 78 -25.32 2.69 -19.92
C ASN A 78 -24.10 2.06 -20.64
N LEU A 79 -22.91 2.42 -20.27
CA LEU A 79 -21.66 1.85 -20.81
C LEU A 79 -21.18 0.65 -20.03
N LEU A 80 -21.68 0.45 -18.79
CA LEU A 80 -21.35 -0.69 -17.96
C LEU A 80 -22.01 -1.96 -18.51
N ARG A 81 -21.33 -3.10 -18.28
CA ARG A 81 -21.82 -4.41 -18.72
C ARG A 81 -21.47 -5.49 -17.68
N PRO A 82 -22.24 -6.56 -17.60
CA PRO A 82 -21.84 -7.74 -16.83
C PRO A 82 -20.50 -8.30 -17.32
N GLY A 83 -19.68 -8.79 -16.40
CA GLY A 83 -18.34 -9.28 -16.67
C GLY A 83 -17.31 -8.14 -16.78
N GLU A 84 -16.26 -8.34 -17.57
CA GLU A 84 -15.14 -7.42 -17.67
C GLU A 84 -15.52 -6.05 -18.23
N ASN A 85 -15.14 -5.01 -17.50
CA ASN A 85 -15.20 -3.60 -17.87
C ASN A 85 -13.78 -3.00 -17.82
N ILE A 86 -13.54 -1.94 -18.59
CA ILE A 86 -12.24 -1.28 -18.67
C ILE A 86 -12.45 0.22 -18.45
N LEU A 87 -11.83 0.76 -17.39
CA LEU A 87 -11.55 2.18 -17.25
C LEU A 87 -10.17 2.45 -17.84
N ALA A 88 -10.08 3.23 -18.91
CA ALA A 88 -8.82 3.61 -19.51
C ALA A 88 -8.58 5.12 -19.33
N ILE A 89 -7.36 5.48 -18.96
CA ILE A 89 -6.96 6.87 -18.77
C ILE A 89 -5.79 7.19 -19.69
N HIS A 90 -5.93 8.24 -20.48
CA HIS A 90 -4.83 8.87 -21.18
C HIS A 90 -4.37 10.07 -20.36
N GLY A 91 -3.33 9.90 -19.54
CA GLY A 91 -2.71 10.98 -18.77
C GLY A 91 -1.84 11.84 -19.66
N LEU A 92 -1.95 13.17 -19.48
CA LEU A 92 -1.31 14.18 -20.32
C LEU A 92 -0.45 15.10 -19.44
N ASN A 93 0.85 15.10 -19.69
CA ASN A 93 1.77 16.03 -19.06
C ASN A 93 2.00 17.23 -19.98
N ARG A 94 2.27 18.42 -19.41
CA ARG A 94 2.44 19.68 -20.16
C ARG A 94 3.61 19.62 -21.15
N THR A 95 4.74 19.03 -20.71
CA THR A 95 5.92 18.90 -21.54
C THR A 95 6.65 17.58 -21.26
N THR A 96 7.58 17.21 -22.13
CA THR A 96 8.49 16.05 -21.92
C THR A 96 9.58 16.33 -20.86
N ARG A 97 9.65 17.56 -20.34
CA ARG A 97 10.64 18.00 -19.34
C ARG A 97 10.01 18.32 -18.00
N SER A 98 8.69 18.10 -17.85
CA SER A 98 8.05 18.19 -16.54
C SER A 98 8.71 17.20 -15.60
N SER A 99 8.95 17.63 -14.36
CA SER A 99 9.57 16.81 -13.30
C SER A 99 8.58 15.96 -12.55
N ASP A 100 7.28 16.14 -12.83
CA ASP A 100 6.16 15.55 -12.13
C ASP A 100 5.12 14.98 -13.10
N PHE A 101 4.39 14.01 -12.63
CA PHE A 101 3.26 13.40 -13.34
C PHE A 101 2.43 12.61 -12.33
N LEU A 102 1.17 12.94 -12.18
CA LEU A 102 0.24 12.23 -11.31
C LEU A 102 -1.02 11.85 -12.06
N ILE A 103 -1.36 10.56 -12.04
CA ILE A 103 -2.69 10.06 -12.44
C ILE A 103 -3.12 9.02 -11.41
N GLN A 104 -4.20 9.32 -10.71
CA GLN A 104 -4.90 8.39 -9.85
C GLN A 104 -6.39 8.49 -10.14
N ALA A 105 -7.00 7.37 -10.51
CA ALA A 105 -8.41 7.29 -10.86
C ALA A 105 -9.15 6.32 -9.93
N VAL A 106 -10.35 6.69 -9.53
CA VAL A 106 -11.31 5.83 -8.83
C VAL A 106 -12.65 5.98 -9.54
N LEU A 107 -13.23 4.87 -9.98
CA LEU A 107 -14.59 4.84 -10.51
C LEU A 107 -15.51 4.28 -9.41
N GLU A 108 -16.47 5.07 -8.97
CA GLU A 108 -17.41 4.71 -7.90
C GLU A 108 -18.82 4.59 -8.46
N GLY A 109 -19.47 3.46 -8.20
CA GLY A 109 -20.89 3.27 -8.45
C GLY A 109 -21.66 3.38 -7.13
N ASP A 110 -22.76 4.16 -7.12
CA ASP A 110 -23.62 4.28 -5.95
C ASP A 110 -24.99 3.64 -6.25
N THR A 111 -25.42 2.72 -5.40
CA THR A 111 -26.73 2.04 -5.50
C THR A 111 -27.89 2.87 -4.96
N SER A 112 -27.66 4.12 -4.57
CA SER A 112 -28.70 4.98 -4.03
C SER A 112 -29.54 5.67 -5.12
N SER A 113 -30.38 4.93 -5.80
CA SER A 113 -31.58 5.51 -6.44
C SER A 113 -32.53 6.03 -5.36
N ALA A 114 -33.37 7.01 -5.70
CA ALA A 114 -34.36 7.60 -4.80
C ALA A 114 -35.20 6.51 -4.12
N GLY A 115 -34.80 6.11 -2.90
CA GLY A 115 -35.44 5.03 -2.15
C GLY A 115 -34.48 3.94 -1.65
N GLY A 116 -33.20 3.94 -2.00
CA GLY A 116 -32.22 2.95 -1.56
C GLY A 116 -32.12 2.86 -0.04
N SER A 117 -32.15 1.64 0.51
CA SER A 117 -31.87 1.39 1.92
C SER A 117 -30.40 1.75 2.22
N LEU A 118 -30.15 2.21 3.44
CA LEU A 118 -28.80 2.38 3.94
C LEU A 118 -28.04 1.04 3.83
N ALA A 119 -26.75 1.08 3.51
CA ALA A 119 -25.91 -0.11 3.61
C ALA A 119 -26.08 -0.71 5.02
N PRO A 120 -26.10 -2.04 5.18
CA PRO A 120 -26.29 -2.67 6.50
C PRO A 120 -25.26 -2.21 7.56
N SER A 121 -24.09 -1.77 7.11
CA SER A 121 -23.02 -1.24 7.95
C SER A 121 -23.10 0.27 8.20
N ALA A 122 -24.01 0.97 7.49
CA ALA A 122 -24.13 2.43 7.66
C ALA A 122 -24.84 2.74 8.98
N GLN A 123 -24.30 3.69 9.72
CA GLN A 123 -24.85 4.17 10.98
C GLN A 123 -25.35 5.60 10.82
N ILE A 124 -26.48 5.90 11.47
CA ILE A 124 -26.96 7.28 11.56
C ILE A 124 -26.06 8.00 12.57
N TYR A 125 -25.43 9.09 12.10
CA TYR A 125 -24.64 9.95 12.97
C TYR A 125 -25.57 10.71 13.94
N SER A 126 -25.44 10.40 15.22
CA SER A 126 -26.20 11.03 16.28
C SER A 126 -25.32 11.61 17.41
N GLU A 127 -24.07 11.20 17.45
CA GLU A 127 -23.11 11.61 18.50
C GLU A 127 -21.67 11.47 17.99
N SER A 128 -20.71 11.95 18.78
CA SER A 128 -19.28 11.89 18.46
C SER A 128 -18.82 10.45 18.22
N ILE A 129 -18.07 10.23 17.15
CA ILE A 129 -17.43 8.95 16.84
C ILE A 129 -15.99 9.01 17.34
N ALA A 130 -15.65 8.14 18.29
CA ALA A 130 -14.26 7.97 18.75
C ALA A 130 -13.49 7.09 17.76
N LEU A 131 -12.42 7.60 17.22
CA LEU A 131 -11.49 6.84 16.38
C LEU A 131 -10.24 6.50 17.19
N ASN A 132 -9.88 5.23 17.28
CA ASN A 132 -8.70 4.74 18.00
C ASN A 132 -7.59 4.20 17.07
N GLN A 133 -7.84 4.20 15.77
CA GLN A 133 -6.90 3.84 14.72
C GLN A 133 -7.24 4.61 13.44
N THR A 134 -6.29 4.70 12.53
CA THR A 134 -6.50 5.31 11.20
C THR A 134 -7.68 4.64 10.50
N THR A 135 -8.62 5.45 10.05
CA THR A 135 -9.93 4.98 9.58
C THR A 135 -10.39 5.76 8.36
N TRP A 136 -10.87 5.07 7.33
CA TRP A 136 -11.65 5.67 6.27
C TRP A 136 -13.05 6.02 6.78
N LEU A 137 -13.37 7.31 6.79
CA LEU A 137 -14.72 7.78 7.09
C LEU A 137 -15.43 8.19 5.79
N LYS A 138 -16.55 7.53 5.51
CA LYS A 138 -17.47 7.90 4.44
C LYS A 138 -18.76 8.38 5.05
N ALA A 139 -19.19 9.61 4.75
CA ALA A 139 -20.39 10.20 5.31
C ALA A 139 -21.13 11.06 4.29
N ARG A 140 -22.45 11.07 4.40
CA ARG A 140 -23.32 11.98 3.64
C ARG A 140 -24.61 12.24 4.40
N SER A 141 -25.26 13.35 4.13
CA SER A 141 -26.57 13.67 4.69
C SER A 141 -27.68 13.36 3.69
N ARG A 142 -28.87 13.05 4.18
CA ARG A 142 -30.07 12.88 3.39
C ARG A 142 -31.04 14.00 3.70
N GLY A 143 -31.48 14.73 2.68
CA GLY A 143 -32.53 15.73 2.79
C GLY A 143 -33.90 15.12 3.11
N ASN A 144 -34.84 15.95 3.60
CA ASN A 144 -36.21 15.53 3.86
C ASN A 144 -36.97 15.13 2.57
N ASP A 145 -36.49 15.60 1.44
CA ASP A 145 -36.98 15.23 0.09
C ASP A 145 -36.43 13.91 -0.44
N GLY A 146 -35.55 13.26 0.35
CA GLY A 146 -34.92 12.00 -0.01
C GLY A 146 -33.59 12.15 -0.79
N THR A 147 -33.18 13.36 -1.14
CA THR A 147 -31.90 13.61 -1.84
C THR A 147 -30.70 13.44 -0.92
N TRP A 148 -29.58 12.95 -1.47
CA TRP A 148 -28.34 12.78 -0.75
C TRP A 148 -27.38 13.93 -1.04
N SER A 149 -26.61 14.34 -0.03
CA SER A 149 -25.47 15.24 -0.23
C SER A 149 -24.32 14.53 -0.97
N ALA A 150 -23.35 15.30 -1.43
CA ALA A 150 -22.06 14.76 -1.85
C ALA A 150 -21.47 13.88 -0.74
N LEU A 151 -20.79 12.78 -1.14
CA LEU A 151 -20.10 11.89 -0.22
C LEU A 151 -18.85 12.59 0.35
N LEU A 152 -18.76 12.65 1.69
CA LEU A 152 -17.51 12.90 2.37
C LEU A 152 -16.74 11.59 2.44
N ASP A 153 -15.52 11.57 1.90
CA ASP A 153 -14.64 10.40 1.91
C ASP A 153 -13.25 10.87 2.37
N VAL A 154 -12.92 10.59 3.63
CA VAL A 154 -11.72 11.11 4.29
C VAL A 154 -11.02 10.01 5.06
N LEU A 155 -9.71 9.90 4.91
CA LEU A 155 -8.85 9.09 5.76
C LEU A 155 -8.44 9.93 6.99
N TYR A 156 -8.96 9.57 8.16
CA TYR A 156 -8.52 10.13 9.44
C TYR A 156 -7.35 9.31 9.95
N ARG A 157 -6.17 9.92 10.04
CA ARG A 157 -4.97 9.27 10.56
C ARG A 157 -4.88 9.44 12.07
N ILE A 158 -4.53 8.35 12.76
CA ILE A 158 -4.34 8.28 14.21
C ILE A 158 -2.96 7.68 14.51
N GLY A 159 -2.17 8.41 15.27
CA GLY A 159 -0.77 8.10 15.53
C GLY A 159 0.17 8.98 14.71
N SER A 160 1.44 8.97 15.03
CA SER A 160 2.46 9.68 14.27
C SER A 160 2.76 8.96 12.96
N PRO A 161 3.08 9.67 11.87
CA PRO A 161 3.51 9.03 10.64
C PRO A 161 4.76 8.17 10.87
N ALA A 162 4.81 7.00 10.23
CA ALA A 162 6.04 6.22 10.18
C ALA A 162 7.11 6.95 9.38
N SER A 163 8.32 6.90 9.87
CA SER A 163 9.51 7.50 9.26
C SER A 163 10.73 6.64 9.54
N PHE A 164 11.83 6.95 8.85
CA PHE A 164 13.11 6.31 9.12
C PHE A 164 13.58 6.47 10.58
N GLU A 165 13.23 7.55 11.27
CA GLU A 165 13.64 7.82 12.66
C GLU A 165 12.90 6.97 13.68
N ASN A 166 11.66 6.53 13.39
CA ASN A 166 10.79 5.87 14.36
C ASN A 166 10.43 4.42 14.03
N LEU A 167 10.57 3.98 12.76
CA LEU A 167 10.29 2.61 12.33
C LEU A 167 11.57 1.94 11.83
N LYS A 168 11.89 0.77 12.39
CA LYS A 168 13.06 -0.02 11.99
C LYS A 168 12.67 -1.43 11.60
N VAL A 169 13.41 -2.00 10.62
CA VAL A 169 13.48 -3.45 10.43
C VAL A 169 14.46 -3.98 11.45
N THR A 170 14.03 -4.89 12.30
CA THR A 170 14.85 -5.46 13.37
C THR A 170 15.29 -6.87 13.08
N GLU A 171 14.59 -7.59 12.21
CA GLU A 171 14.90 -8.96 11.84
C GLU A 171 14.40 -9.27 10.44
N ILE A 172 15.19 -10.04 9.70
CA ILE A 172 14.83 -10.59 8.38
C ILE A 172 15.19 -12.06 8.38
N HIS A 173 14.23 -12.93 8.12
CA HIS A 173 14.47 -14.35 7.93
C HIS A 173 14.23 -14.69 6.46
N TYR A 174 15.28 -14.60 5.67
CA TYR A 174 15.22 -14.70 4.20
C TYR A 174 15.54 -16.10 3.67
N HIS A 175 16.14 -16.99 4.48
CA HIS A 175 16.43 -18.35 4.12
C HIS A 175 16.29 -19.27 5.36
N PRO A 176 15.06 -19.54 5.79
CA PRO A 176 14.78 -20.51 6.85
C PRO A 176 15.22 -21.93 6.47
N THR A 177 15.38 -22.81 7.47
CA THR A 177 15.55 -24.24 7.20
C THR A 177 14.30 -24.85 6.57
N ASP A 178 14.48 -25.95 5.84
CA ASP A 178 13.39 -26.79 5.35
C ASP A 178 12.43 -27.22 6.49
N PRO A 179 11.16 -27.59 6.16
CA PRO A 179 10.23 -28.13 7.13
C PRO A 179 10.78 -29.37 7.81
N GLU A 180 10.77 -29.41 9.16
CA GLU A 180 11.32 -30.50 9.95
C GLU A 180 10.28 -31.25 10.79
N THR A 181 9.24 -30.54 11.26
CA THR A 181 8.22 -31.10 12.13
C THR A 181 7.04 -31.68 11.35
N GLU A 182 6.32 -32.63 11.96
CA GLU A 182 5.13 -33.24 11.35
C GLU A 182 4.08 -32.16 10.99
N ALA A 183 3.88 -31.16 11.87
CA ALA A 183 2.96 -30.06 11.64
C ALA A 183 3.34 -29.18 10.43
N GLU A 184 4.63 -28.93 10.23
CA GLU A 184 5.14 -28.18 9.07
C GLU A 184 5.01 -29.00 7.77
N LEU A 185 5.29 -30.31 7.83
CA LEU A 185 5.17 -31.21 6.67
C LEU A 185 3.71 -31.40 6.24
N GLU A 186 2.75 -31.43 7.18
CA GLU A 186 1.31 -31.50 6.88
C GLU A 186 0.81 -30.28 6.10
N LEU A 187 1.43 -29.11 6.27
CA LEU A 187 1.12 -27.91 5.51
C LEU A 187 1.67 -27.93 4.07
N SER A 188 2.49 -28.93 3.71
CA SER A 188 3.25 -28.95 2.44
C SER A 188 4.09 -27.70 2.23
N ALA A 189 4.55 -27.10 3.33
CA ALA A 189 5.33 -25.86 3.33
C ALA A 189 6.73 -26.10 2.71
N SER A 190 7.28 -25.05 2.13
CA SER A 190 8.68 -24.95 1.74
C SER A 190 9.44 -24.06 2.73
N ASP A 191 10.76 -23.97 2.63
CA ASP A 191 11.59 -23.01 3.37
C ASP A 191 11.05 -21.58 3.28
N ASN A 192 10.68 -21.13 2.07
CA ASN A 192 10.14 -19.80 1.82
C ASN A 192 8.87 -19.48 2.62
N ASP A 193 8.05 -20.47 2.97
CA ASP A 193 6.82 -20.26 3.76
C ASP A 193 7.11 -19.82 5.20
N PHE A 194 8.34 -19.96 5.69
CA PHE A 194 8.75 -19.55 7.03
C PHE A 194 9.47 -18.20 7.05
N GLU A 195 9.59 -17.53 5.91
CA GLU A 195 10.20 -16.21 5.82
C GLU A 195 9.38 -15.13 6.55
N PHE A 196 10.07 -14.15 7.10
CA PHE A 196 9.43 -13.00 7.72
C PHE A 196 10.32 -11.77 7.79
N ILE A 197 9.68 -10.61 7.97
CA ILE A 197 10.30 -9.34 8.30
C ILE A 197 9.69 -8.85 9.61
N GLU A 198 10.54 -8.56 10.59
CA GLU A 198 10.13 -7.92 11.83
C GLU A 198 10.37 -6.42 11.77
N LEU A 199 9.35 -5.67 12.13
CA LEU A 199 9.39 -4.20 12.26
C LEU A 199 9.27 -3.82 13.73
N GLN A 200 9.96 -2.77 14.16
CA GLN A 200 9.84 -2.19 15.48
C GLN A 200 9.56 -0.69 15.43
N ASN A 201 8.59 -0.28 16.21
CA ASN A 201 8.44 1.13 16.58
C ASN A 201 9.42 1.47 17.70
N ILE A 202 10.39 2.32 17.43
CA ILE A 202 11.40 2.76 18.43
C ILE A 202 11.05 4.11 19.09
N ALA A 203 9.91 4.70 18.72
CA ALA A 203 9.41 5.92 19.37
C ALA A 203 8.67 5.59 20.68
N ASP A 204 8.39 6.63 21.47
CA ASP A 204 7.64 6.57 22.72
C ASP A 204 6.12 6.76 22.53
N GLU A 205 5.67 6.85 21.29
CA GLU A 205 4.26 6.99 20.91
C GLU A 205 3.87 5.99 19.81
N ARG A 206 2.56 5.83 19.59
CA ARG A 206 2.02 4.99 18.51
C ARG A 206 2.37 5.58 17.15
N ILE A 207 2.80 4.73 16.20
CA ILE A 207 2.98 5.07 14.80
C ILE A 207 1.90 4.43 13.92
N ASP A 208 1.45 5.19 12.92
CA ASP A 208 0.50 4.75 11.90
C ASP A 208 1.26 4.08 10.75
N LEU A 209 0.94 2.82 10.47
CA LEU A 209 1.49 2.05 9.34
C LEU A 209 0.55 1.99 8.14
N SER A 210 -0.63 2.61 8.23
CA SER A 210 -1.68 2.49 7.21
C SER A 210 -1.18 2.90 5.83
N LEU A 211 -1.37 2.01 4.85
CA LEU A 211 -1.03 2.20 3.45
C LEU A 211 0.47 2.34 3.15
N LEU A 212 1.35 2.05 4.11
CA LEU A 212 2.75 1.82 3.78
C LEU A 212 2.86 0.61 2.86
N SER A 213 3.88 0.59 2.00
CA SER A 213 4.05 -0.52 1.06
C SER A 213 5.52 -0.90 0.91
N PHE A 214 5.82 -2.18 1.04
CA PHE A 214 7.06 -2.71 0.51
C PHE A 214 7.00 -2.67 -1.02
N ARG A 215 8.08 -2.18 -1.65
CA ARG A 215 8.18 -2.00 -3.10
C ARG A 215 9.34 -2.78 -3.72
N GLU A 216 10.31 -3.18 -2.91
CA GLU A 216 11.44 -4.00 -3.28
C GLU A 216 11.62 -5.08 -2.20
N GLY A 217 12.02 -6.27 -2.59
CA GLY A 217 12.09 -7.48 -1.80
C GLY A 217 10.78 -8.26 -1.86
N ILE A 218 9.78 -7.81 -1.16
CA ILE A 218 8.46 -8.43 -1.13
C ILE A 218 7.38 -7.46 -1.64
N ASN A 219 6.22 -8.02 -2.00
CA ASN A 219 5.01 -7.24 -2.23
C ASN A 219 4.10 -7.33 -0.99
N PHE A 220 3.90 -6.19 -0.32
CA PHE A 220 2.99 -6.09 0.81
C PHE A 220 2.56 -4.65 1.03
N GLN A 221 1.25 -4.42 1.21
CA GLN A 221 0.72 -3.14 1.63
C GLN A 221 0.01 -3.27 2.97
N PHE A 222 0.39 -2.43 3.92
CA PHE A 222 -0.25 -2.38 5.23
C PHE A 222 -1.72 -1.94 5.10
N PRO A 223 -2.67 -2.73 5.62
CA PRO A 223 -4.08 -2.34 5.66
C PRO A 223 -4.30 -1.01 6.39
N VAL A 224 -5.37 -0.31 6.04
CA VAL A 224 -5.81 0.86 6.81
C VAL A 224 -6.15 0.44 8.23
N GLY A 225 -5.67 1.18 9.21
CA GLY A 225 -5.79 0.88 10.62
C GLY A 225 -4.62 0.08 11.19
N SER A 226 -3.62 -0.29 10.37
CA SER A 226 -2.38 -0.89 10.89
C SER A 226 -1.58 0.12 11.69
N PHE A 227 -1.05 -0.31 12.83
CA PHE A 227 -0.22 0.54 13.70
C PHE A 227 0.73 -0.31 14.55
N LEU A 228 1.74 0.35 15.11
CA LEU A 228 2.56 -0.19 16.20
C LEU A 228 2.55 0.77 17.39
N ASP A 229 2.20 0.26 18.57
CA ASP A 229 2.33 1.02 19.81
C ASP A 229 3.80 1.26 20.16
N ALA A 230 4.06 2.22 21.04
CA ALA A 230 5.41 2.58 21.50
C ALA A 230 6.24 1.35 21.90
N GLY A 231 7.42 1.20 21.32
CA GLY A 231 8.35 0.10 21.58
C GLY A 231 7.90 -1.29 21.10
N LYS A 232 6.74 -1.42 20.46
CA LYS A 232 6.22 -2.71 20.01
C LYS A 232 6.83 -3.13 18.67
N ARG A 233 6.82 -4.46 18.46
CA ARG A 233 7.24 -5.13 17.24
C ARG A 233 6.04 -5.75 16.54
N GLY A 234 6.16 -5.94 15.25
CA GLY A 234 5.16 -6.61 14.41
C GLY A 234 5.83 -7.31 13.24
N LEU A 235 5.18 -8.36 12.76
CA LEU A 235 5.70 -9.23 11.71
C LEU A 235 4.89 -9.10 10.42
N VAL A 236 5.60 -9.09 9.30
CA VAL A 236 5.03 -9.44 8.00
C VAL A 236 5.66 -10.76 7.61
N VAL A 237 4.84 -11.78 7.38
CA VAL A 237 5.27 -13.17 7.18
C VAL A 237 4.94 -13.65 5.78
N SER A 238 5.65 -14.65 5.28
CA SER A 238 5.32 -15.27 4.01
C SER A 238 4.00 -16.07 4.12
N ASN A 239 3.87 -16.89 5.16
CA ASN A 239 2.70 -17.75 5.39
C ASN A 239 2.40 -17.84 6.89
N THR A 240 1.24 -17.32 7.31
CA THR A 240 0.84 -17.30 8.73
C THR A 240 0.74 -18.71 9.32
N ALA A 241 0.18 -19.67 8.58
CA ALA A 241 0.02 -21.03 9.08
C ALA A 241 1.36 -21.73 9.32
N ALA A 242 2.28 -21.59 8.37
CA ALA A 242 3.64 -22.12 8.47
C ALA A 242 4.41 -21.44 9.62
N PHE A 243 4.33 -20.10 9.71
CA PHE A 243 4.95 -19.34 10.79
C PHE A 243 4.45 -19.82 12.17
N LEU A 244 3.14 -19.97 12.35
CA LEU A 244 2.57 -20.42 13.62
C LEU A 244 2.89 -21.89 13.92
N ALA A 245 3.02 -22.76 12.92
CA ALA A 245 3.45 -24.14 13.12
C ALA A 245 4.88 -24.22 13.66
N ARG A 246 5.79 -23.38 13.18
CA ARG A 246 7.21 -23.36 13.58
C ARG A 246 7.45 -22.64 14.90
N TYR A 247 6.93 -21.41 15.03
CA TYR A 247 7.27 -20.52 16.15
C TYR A 247 6.21 -20.49 17.26
N GLY A 248 5.01 -21.01 17.00
CA GLY A 248 3.89 -21.00 17.94
C GLY A 248 3.21 -19.63 18.09
N PRO A 249 1.98 -19.61 18.65
CA PRO A 249 1.17 -18.38 18.74
C PRO A 249 1.56 -17.45 19.89
N SER A 250 2.34 -17.90 20.86
CA SER A 250 2.54 -17.18 22.13
C SER A 250 3.89 -16.49 22.29
N THR A 251 4.83 -16.73 21.39
CA THR A 251 6.21 -16.19 21.48
C THR A 251 6.51 -15.10 20.45
N ALA A 252 5.68 -14.97 19.45
CA ALA A 252 5.90 -14.03 18.36
C ALA A 252 5.29 -12.65 18.63
N PRO A 253 5.89 -11.57 18.13
CA PRO A 253 5.20 -10.30 17.93
C PRO A 253 3.93 -10.48 17.10
N ALA A 254 3.00 -9.52 17.16
CA ALA A 254 1.76 -9.61 16.39
C ALA A 254 2.04 -9.70 14.89
N ILE A 255 1.46 -10.68 14.20
CA ILE A 255 1.48 -10.76 12.75
C ILE A 255 0.57 -9.66 12.20
N ILE A 256 1.12 -8.78 11.35
CA ILE A 256 0.40 -7.67 10.72
C ILE A 256 -0.23 -8.11 9.40
N GLY A 257 0.44 -9.01 8.68
CA GLY A 257 -0.06 -9.57 7.44
C GLY A 257 0.91 -10.52 6.75
N GLU A 258 0.52 -10.98 5.58
CA GLU A 258 1.28 -11.91 4.73
C GLU A 258 1.80 -11.23 3.48
N PHE A 259 2.93 -11.70 2.95
CA PHE A 259 3.44 -11.30 1.64
C PHE A 259 2.36 -11.53 0.57
N ALA A 260 2.26 -10.64 -0.40
CA ALA A 260 1.30 -10.76 -1.48
C ALA A 260 1.94 -11.31 -2.75
N ASP A 261 1.08 -11.81 -3.66
CA ASP A 261 1.46 -12.22 -5.01
C ASP A 261 2.56 -13.31 -5.06
N ASP A 262 2.56 -14.22 -4.08
CA ASP A 262 3.55 -15.31 -3.95
C ASP A 262 5.01 -14.81 -3.99
N THR A 263 5.24 -13.59 -3.50
CA THR A 263 6.59 -13.04 -3.37
C THR A 263 7.32 -13.68 -2.19
N ASN A 264 8.62 -13.81 -2.31
CA ASN A 264 9.53 -14.30 -1.27
C ASN A 264 10.80 -13.46 -1.22
N LEU A 265 11.53 -13.56 -0.13
CA LEU A 265 12.84 -12.94 0.05
C LEU A 265 13.91 -13.72 -0.72
N SER A 266 14.87 -13.00 -1.32
CA SER A 266 15.95 -13.66 -2.06
C SER A 266 16.97 -14.30 -1.12
N ASN A 267 17.22 -15.63 -1.29
CA ASN A 267 18.26 -16.35 -0.54
C ASN A 267 19.69 -15.88 -0.86
N LYS A 268 19.84 -15.04 -1.89
CA LYS A 268 21.16 -14.49 -2.32
C LYS A 268 21.31 -12.99 -2.05
N GLY A 269 20.44 -12.50 -1.20
CA GLY A 269 20.39 -11.06 -0.92
C GLY A 269 19.67 -10.26 -1.99
N GLU A 270 19.14 -9.16 -1.57
CA GLU A 270 18.42 -8.19 -2.41
C GLU A 270 18.27 -6.84 -1.67
N ARG A 271 17.55 -5.94 -2.29
CA ARG A 271 17.18 -4.66 -1.68
C ARG A 271 15.76 -4.75 -1.11
N LEU A 272 15.62 -4.34 0.14
CA LEU A 272 14.34 -4.17 0.80
C LEU A 272 14.00 -2.68 0.88
N ALA A 273 12.80 -2.28 0.42
CA ALA A 273 12.37 -0.89 0.46
C ALA A 273 10.92 -0.75 0.91
N LEU A 274 10.68 0.20 1.81
CA LEU A 274 9.36 0.57 2.31
C LEU A 274 9.09 2.04 1.98
N ASP A 275 7.96 2.28 1.34
CA ASP A 275 7.47 3.61 0.97
C ASP A 275 6.20 3.96 1.76
N ASP A 276 5.96 5.25 1.94
CA ASP A 276 4.71 5.76 2.49
C ASP A 276 3.58 5.73 1.46
N SER A 277 2.38 6.12 1.88
CA SER A 277 1.19 6.14 1.01
C SER A 277 1.26 7.16 -0.14
N ALA A 278 2.20 8.11 -0.10
CA ALA A 278 2.46 9.08 -1.16
C ALA A 278 3.60 8.63 -2.10
N GLY A 279 4.26 7.49 -1.79
CA GLY A 279 5.39 6.96 -2.52
C GLY A 279 6.74 7.56 -2.08
N ALA A 280 6.77 8.30 -0.97
CA ALA A 280 8.03 8.76 -0.40
C ALA A 280 8.70 7.61 0.38
N LYS A 281 9.99 7.46 0.18
CA LYS A 281 10.78 6.39 0.78
C LYS A 281 10.94 6.59 2.29
N ILE A 282 10.55 5.59 3.08
CA ILE A 282 10.82 5.53 4.52
C ILE A 282 12.20 4.94 4.74
N PHE A 283 12.49 3.79 4.13
CA PHE A 283 13.83 3.20 4.12
C PHE A 283 14.07 2.37 2.86
N SER A 284 15.35 2.17 2.53
CA SER A 284 15.78 1.23 1.51
C SER A 284 17.20 0.80 1.82
N PHE A 285 17.44 -0.50 1.96
CA PHE A 285 18.75 -1.06 2.22
C PHE A 285 18.89 -2.43 1.55
N PRO A 286 20.10 -2.85 1.18
CA PRO A 286 20.36 -4.21 0.74
C PRO A 286 20.61 -5.11 1.94
N TYR A 287 20.35 -6.42 1.80
CA TYR A 287 20.95 -7.49 2.57
C TYR A 287 21.63 -8.47 1.61
N ASP A 288 22.52 -9.34 2.12
CA ASP A 288 23.31 -10.27 1.31
C ASP A 288 23.60 -11.55 2.12
N ASP A 289 23.87 -12.68 1.44
CA ASP A 289 24.23 -13.97 1.99
C ASP A 289 25.76 -14.12 2.22
N SER A 290 26.55 -13.18 1.74
CA SER A 290 28.01 -13.26 1.68
C SER A 290 28.72 -12.16 2.50
N PRO A 291 29.98 -12.40 2.95
CA PRO A 291 30.71 -11.41 3.72
C PRO A 291 30.77 -10.02 3.03
N PRO A 292 30.60 -8.90 3.78
CA PRO A 292 30.68 -8.80 5.25
C PRO A 292 29.40 -9.13 6.03
N TRP A 293 28.36 -9.62 5.38
CA TRP A 293 27.12 -10.06 6.04
C TRP A 293 27.35 -11.39 6.78
N PRO A 294 26.59 -11.66 7.88
CA PRO A 294 26.59 -12.96 8.51
C PRO A 294 26.12 -14.06 7.54
N THR A 295 26.83 -15.18 7.50
CA THR A 295 26.50 -16.29 6.59
C THR A 295 25.57 -17.34 7.19
N LEU A 296 25.43 -17.38 8.53
CA LEU A 296 24.52 -18.33 9.20
C LEU A 296 23.03 -18.17 8.82
N PRO A 297 22.51 -16.96 8.52
CA PRO A 297 21.13 -16.80 8.06
C PRO A 297 20.83 -17.43 6.69
N ASP A 298 21.82 -17.92 5.97
CA ASP A 298 21.68 -18.56 4.68
C ASP A 298 21.42 -20.08 4.84
N GLY A 299 20.23 -20.46 5.33
CA GLY A 299 19.78 -21.84 5.41
C GLY A 299 20.21 -22.63 6.65
N ASP A 300 21.06 -22.08 7.52
CA ASP A 300 21.55 -22.72 8.74
C ASP A 300 20.66 -22.49 9.99
N GLY A 301 19.50 -21.85 9.81
CA GLY A 301 18.44 -21.71 10.82
C GLY A 301 18.30 -20.32 11.47
N PRO A 302 19.38 -19.57 11.80
CA PRO A 302 19.22 -18.23 12.37
C PRO A 302 18.69 -17.23 11.36
N SER A 303 17.99 -16.19 11.85
CA SER A 303 17.63 -15.01 11.07
C SER A 303 18.74 -13.96 11.09
N LEU A 304 18.65 -12.98 10.20
CA LEU A 304 19.47 -11.78 10.20
C LEU A 304 18.87 -10.74 11.14
N VAL A 305 19.54 -10.47 12.26
CA VAL A 305 19.03 -9.60 13.34
C VAL A 305 19.81 -8.28 13.38
N LEU A 306 19.09 -7.17 13.50
CA LEU A 306 19.68 -5.86 13.80
C LEU A 306 20.17 -5.81 15.25
N ILE A 307 21.46 -5.59 15.45
CA ILE A 307 22.10 -5.57 16.78
C ILE A 307 21.61 -4.38 17.62
N ASP A 308 21.41 -3.22 16.99
CA ASP A 308 20.91 -2.02 17.65
C ASP A 308 19.90 -1.28 16.75
N PRO A 309 18.62 -1.24 17.12
CA PRO A 309 17.58 -0.60 16.32
C PRO A 309 17.72 0.94 16.23
N ILE A 310 18.55 1.55 17.06
CA ILE A 310 18.85 3.00 16.99
C ILE A 310 19.91 3.28 15.92
N ILE A 311 20.76 2.30 15.61
CA ILE A 311 21.74 2.38 14.54
C ILE A 311 21.07 1.82 13.28
N SER A 312 20.77 2.69 12.32
CA SER A 312 20.17 2.29 11.04
C SER A 312 21.11 1.38 10.24
N PHE A 313 20.53 0.34 9.61
CA PHE A 313 21.15 -0.30 8.47
C PHE A 313 21.16 0.69 7.30
N PHE A 314 22.06 1.64 7.21
CA PHE A 314 22.28 2.49 6.03
C PHE A 314 21.32 3.67 5.81
N ASP A 315 21.84 4.86 5.93
CA ASP A 315 21.44 5.96 5.08
C ASP A 315 22.12 5.76 3.70
N GLY A 316 21.29 5.78 2.66
CA GLY A 316 21.61 5.26 1.33
C GLY A 316 22.62 6.05 0.51
N GLU A 317 23.76 6.49 1.09
CA GLU A 317 24.86 7.08 0.33
C GLU A 317 26.14 6.24 0.47
N GLU A 318 27.00 6.28 -0.54
CA GLU A 318 28.19 5.46 -0.80
C GLU A 318 29.25 5.32 0.33
N ASN A 319 28.99 5.85 1.52
CA ASN A 319 29.91 5.81 2.66
C ASN A 319 29.72 4.64 3.64
N SER A 320 28.73 3.76 3.39
CA SER A 320 28.30 2.71 4.31
C SER A 320 29.35 1.63 4.62
N ASN A 321 30.24 1.34 3.70
CA ASN A 321 31.33 0.36 3.93
C ASN A 321 32.30 0.75 5.05
N THR A 322 32.43 2.04 5.35
CA THR A 322 33.33 2.54 6.40
C THR A 322 32.70 2.45 7.79
N GLU A 323 31.37 2.64 7.90
CA GLU A 323 30.65 2.56 9.16
C GLU A 323 30.41 1.10 9.59
N ILE A 324 30.11 0.19 8.64
CA ILE A 324 30.04 -1.25 8.92
C ILE A 324 31.38 -1.77 9.45
N ARG A 325 32.49 -1.41 8.83
CA ARG A 325 33.83 -1.79 9.31
C ARG A 325 34.10 -1.27 10.71
N LYS A 326 33.67 -0.05 11.04
CA LYS A 326 33.80 0.50 12.39
C LYS A 326 32.94 -0.23 13.42
N LEU A 327 31.76 -0.72 13.03
CA LEU A 327 30.88 -1.52 13.89
C LEU A 327 31.46 -2.90 14.14
N LEU A 328 31.92 -3.59 13.10
CA LEU A 328 32.60 -4.89 13.21
C LEU A 328 33.88 -4.78 14.06
N ASP A 329 34.70 -3.73 13.88
CA ASP A 329 35.87 -3.44 14.72
C ASP A 329 35.52 -3.16 16.20
N ARG A 330 34.29 -2.76 16.51
CA ARG A 330 33.81 -2.55 17.89
C ARG A 330 33.28 -3.83 18.51
N VAL A 331 32.63 -4.68 17.74
CA VAL A 331 32.15 -6.01 18.18
C VAL A 331 33.33 -6.93 18.48
N ASP A 332 34.37 -6.97 17.63
CA ASP A 332 35.59 -7.75 17.87
C ASP A 332 36.40 -7.30 19.09
N LYS A 333 36.12 -6.11 19.64
CA LYS A 333 36.75 -5.61 20.87
C LYS A 333 35.94 -5.84 22.13
N LEU A 334 34.70 -6.39 22.01
CA LEU A 334 33.80 -6.69 23.13
C LEU A 334 33.69 -8.21 23.40
N ILE A 335 34.34 -9.04 22.61
CA ILE A 335 34.57 -10.48 22.83
C ILE A 335 36.02 -10.66 23.27
#